data_f0086836bd047918e82d9e2d2ec21e22
#
_entry.id   f0086836bd047918e82d9e2d2ec21e22
#
_cell.length_a   1.000
_cell.length_b   1.000
_cell.length_c   1.000
_cell.angle_alpha   90.00
_cell.angle_beta   90.00
_cell.angle_gamma   90.00
#
_symmetry.space_group_name_H-M   'P 1'
#
loop_
_entity.id
_entity.type
_entity.pdbx_description
1 polymer ?
#
loop_
_entity_poly.entity_id
_entity_poly.type
_entity_poly.pdbx_seq_one_letter_code
_entity_poly.pdbx_strand_id
1 'polypeptide(L)'
;MRPHSRAPEQDDLLRPRLVDMIDARHELVKLAALIDWDFFEREWASFFPSHQGRPATSPRLVAGLMYLQHAFKLSDEAVVARWVENPYYQHFTGETFFQHRPPIDPSSLVRWRKRIGEEGVEWLLTKTIEAGRAAGAVSDKSLKRVAVDTTVMEKTIAHPTDARLYERARALLVGLAKEAGIDLRQSYARLAPRLARQVGRYAHARQFKRMRKALRQLKGYVGRVRRDPVSYTHLTLPTSDLV
;
A
#
# COMPACT_ATOMS: atom_id res chain seq x y z
N MET A 1 -19.32 9.44 12.96
CA MET A 1 -20.64 10.02 12.61
C MET A 1 -20.83 9.90 11.12
N ARG A 2 -22.03 9.60 10.66
CA ARG A 2 -22.34 9.54 9.22
C ARG A 2 -22.07 10.89 8.56
N PRO A 3 -21.68 10.92 7.27
CA PRO A 3 -21.61 12.16 6.51
C PRO A 3 -22.98 12.83 6.50
N HIS A 4 -23.00 14.16 6.56
CA HIS A 4 -24.24 14.88 6.31
C HIS A 4 -24.54 14.85 4.80
N SER A 5 -25.80 14.61 4.46
CA SER A 5 -26.30 14.92 3.14
C SER A 5 -26.03 16.40 2.86
N ARG A 6 -25.38 16.68 1.73
CA ARG A 6 -25.10 18.06 1.35
C ARG A 6 -26.42 18.71 1.01
N ALA A 7 -26.82 19.71 1.78
CA ALA A 7 -27.96 20.55 1.42
C ALA A 7 -27.66 21.21 0.06
N PRO A 8 -28.66 21.39 -0.80
CA PRO A 8 -28.47 22.18 -2.00
C PRO A 8 -27.96 23.56 -1.58
N GLU A 9 -26.75 23.90 -2.06
CA GLU A 9 -26.17 25.20 -1.75
C GLU A 9 -27.08 26.29 -2.36
N GLN A 10 -27.47 27.26 -1.52
CA GLN A 10 -28.20 28.42 -1.98
C GLN A 10 -27.35 29.18 -3.00
N ASP A 11 -27.95 29.62 -4.09
CA ASP A 11 -27.28 30.42 -5.10
C ASP A 11 -26.73 31.70 -4.50
N ASP A 12 -25.42 31.88 -4.61
CA ASP A 12 -24.75 33.11 -4.22
C ASP A 12 -24.59 33.99 -5.47
N LEU A 13 -25.32 35.09 -5.51
CA LEU A 13 -25.34 36.03 -6.64
C LEU A 13 -23.95 36.66 -6.93
N LEU A 14 -23.04 36.64 -5.95
CA LEU A 14 -21.73 37.27 -6.07
C LEU A 14 -20.59 36.27 -6.34
N ARG A 15 -20.90 34.96 -6.34
CA ARG A 15 -19.91 33.91 -6.59
C ARG A 15 -20.29 33.09 -7.82
N PRO A 16 -19.45 33.10 -8.88
CA PRO A 16 -19.71 32.27 -10.04
C PRO A 16 -19.64 30.78 -9.66
N ARG A 17 -20.56 30.00 -10.18
CA ARG A 17 -20.52 28.54 -10.03
C ARG A 17 -19.37 27.96 -10.85
N LEU A 18 -18.80 26.84 -10.40
CA LEU A 18 -17.74 26.14 -11.14
C LEU A 18 -18.18 25.77 -12.56
N VAL A 19 -19.44 25.38 -12.74
CA VAL A 19 -20.00 25.02 -14.06
C VAL A 19 -19.98 26.18 -15.07
N ASP A 20 -20.03 27.42 -14.59
CA ASP A 20 -19.96 28.63 -15.42
C ASP A 20 -18.51 29.03 -15.75
N MET A 21 -17.56 28.50 -14.99
CA MET A 21 -16.13 28.82 -15.10
C MET A 21 -15.34 27.79 -15.94
N ILE A 22 -15.84 26.55 -16.06
CA ILE A 22 -15.13 25.43 -16.66
C ILE A 22 -15.74 25.05 -18.02
N ASP A 23 -14.93 24.44 -18.89
CA ASP A 23 -15.44 23.90 -20.16
C ASP A 23 -16.20 22.60 -19.94
N ALA A 24 -17.49 22.59 -20.25
CA ALA A 24 -18.36 21.41 -20.16
C ALA A 24 -17.91 20.23 -21.05
N ARG A 25 -17.06 20.48 -22.06
CA ARG A 25 -16.51 19.45 -22.95
C ARG A 25 -15.29 18.75 -22.35
N HIS A 26 -14.75 19.23 -21.24
CA HIS A 26 -13.60 18.64 -20.58
C HIS A 26 -13.90 17.21 -20.11
N GLU A 27 -12.90 16.31 -20.22
CA GLU A 27 -13.06 14.88 -19.93
C GLU A 27 -13.52 14.61 -18.49
N LEU A 28 -13.00 15.34 -17.51
CA LEU A 28 -13.42 15.19 -16.11
C LEU A 28 -14.86 15.63 -15.87
N VAL A 29 -15.37 16.62 -16.62
CA VAL A 29 -16.78 17.06 -16.50
C VAL A 29 -17.70 15.98 -17.05
N LYS A 30 -17.36 15.42 -18.21
CA LYS A 30 -18.10 14.30 -18.81
C LYS A 30 -18.08 13.07 -17.90
N LEU A 31 -16.92 12.74 -17.35
CA LEU A 31 -16.76 11.61 -16.44
C LEU A 31 -17.58 11.82 -15.15
N ALA A 32 -17.57 13.04 -14.61
CA ALA A 32 -18.35 13.37 -13.40
C ALA A 32 -19.86 13.13 -13.60
N ALA A 33 -20.37 13.34 -14.81
CA ALA A 33 -21.79 13.11 -15.15
C ALA A 33 -22.12 11.61 -15.33
N LEU A 34 -21.14 10.76 -15.62
CA LEU A 34 -21.34 9.33 -15.86
C LEU A 34 -21.22 8.47 -14.60
N ILE A 35 -20.56 8.97 -13.56
CA ILE A 35 -20.39 8.24 -12.30
C ILE A 35 -21.63 8.39 -11.44
N ASP A 36 -22.13 7.27 -10.92
CA ASP A 36 -23.21 7.24 -9.92
C ASP A 36 -22.62 7.61 -8.52
N TRP A 37 -22.65 8.93 -8.25
CA TRP A 37 -22.15 9.46 -6.96
C TRP A 37 -23.06 9.11 -5.78
N ASP A 38 -24.38 8.97 -6.04
CA ASP A 38 -25.37 8.64 -5.01
C ASP A 38 -25.15 7.24 -4.46
N PHE A 39 -24.58 6.35 -5.27
CA PHE A 39 -24.16 5.04 -4.81
C PHE A 39 -23.12 5.17 -3.69
N PHE A 40 -22.06 5.97 -3.89
CA PHE A 40 -21.03 6.15 -2.88
C PHE A 40 -21.57 6.83 -1.61
N GLU A 41 -22.44 7.83 -1.75
CA GLU A 41 -23.07 8.49 -0.61
C GLU A 41 -23.89 7.51 0.23
N ARG A 42 -24.59 6.59 -0.40
CA ARG A 42 -25.44 5.59 0.25
C ARG A 42 -24.62 4.44 0.87
N GLU A 43 -23.77 3.79 0.06
CA GLU A 43 -23.08 2.57 0.49
C GLU A 43 -21.94 2.88 1.47
N TRP A 44 -21.15 3.93 1.21
CA TRP A 44 -20.07 4.28 2.12
C TRP A 44 -20.55 4.87 3.45
N ALA A 45 -21.79 5.32 3.54
CA ALA A 45 -22.38 5.72 4.81
C ALA A 45 -22.42 4.56 5.83
N SER A 46 -22.49 3.31 5.36
CA SER A 46 -22.49 2.11 6.20
C SER A 46 -21.18 1.93 6.99
N PHE A 47 -20.06 2.40 6.44
CA PHE A 47 -18.76 2.36 7.15
C PHE A 47 -18.66 3.34 8.33
N PHE A 48 -19.71 4.18 8.55
CA PHE A 48 -19.77 5.17 9.62
C PHE A 48 -21.02 4.97 10.50
N PRO A 49 -21.10 3.86 11.25
CA PRO A 49 -22.33 3.52 12.00
C PRO A 49 -22.62 4.47 13.17
N SER A 50 -21.62 5.18 13.67
CA SER A 50 -21.77 6.08 14.84
C SER A 50 -22.47 7.38 14.47
N HIS A 51 -23.43 7.78 15.32
CA HIS A 51 -24.09 9.10 15.27
C HIS A 51 -23.38 10.14 16.13
N GLN A 52 -22.30 9.80 16.84
CA GLN A 52 -21.55 10.67 17.72
C GLN A 52 -20.22 11.10 17.09
N GLY A 53 -19.81 12.35 17.37
CA GLY A 53 -18.54 12.90 16.93
C GLY A 53 -18.67 13.86 15.72
N ARG A 54 -17.53 14.26 15.15
CA ARG A 54 -17.49 15.11 13.95
C ARG A 54 -18.03 14.34 12.75
N PRO A 55 -18.90 14.95 11.92
CA PRO A 55 -19.36 14.36 10.66
C PRO A 55 -18.18 13.93 9.78
N ALA A 56 -18.31 12.77 9.14
CA ALA A 56 -17.33 12.35 8.15
C ALA A 56 -17.37 13.26 6.92
N THR A 57 -16.26 13.36 6.25
CA THR A 57 -16.16 14.02 4.94
C THR A 57 -17.09 13.33 3.94
N SER A 58 -17.64 14.08 2.99
CA SER A 58 -18.52 13.54 1.94
C SER A 58 -17.84 12.36 1.22
N PRO A 59 -18.54 11.22 1.06
CA PRO A 59 -18.08 10.09 0.27
C PRO A 59 -17.72 10.48 -1.17
N ARG A 60 -18.52 11.33 -1.82
CA ARG A 60 -18.23 11.84 -3.15
C ARG A 60 -16.89 12.56 -3.23
N LEU A 61 -16.57 13.41 -2.26
CA LEU A 61 -15.27 14.09 -2.23
C LEU A 61 -14.12 13.07 -2.13
N VAL A 62 -14.23 12.11 -1.23
CA VAL A 62 -13.16 11.12 -1.01
C VAL A 62 -13.03 10.18 -2.20
N ALA A 63 -14.13 9.66 -2.73
CA ALA A 63 -14.13 8.82 -3.93
C ALA A 63 -13.53 9.58 -5.13
N GLY A 64 -13.94 10.83 -5.33
CA GLY A 64 -13.41 11.68 -6.39
C GLY A 64 -11.91 11.93 -6.27
N LEU A 65 -11.40 12.21 -5.06
CA LEU A 65 -9.96 12.35 -4.81
C LEU A 65 -9.19 11.05 -5.09
N MET A 66 -9.74 9.90 -4.72
CA MET A 66 -9.13 8.60 -5.03
C MET A 66 -9.10 8.33 -6.54
N TYR A 67 -10.17 8.66 -7.27
CA TYR A 67 -10.18 8.60 -8.74
C TYR A 67 -9.09 9.46 -9.36
N LEU A 68 -9.00 10.73 -8.95
CA LEU A 68 -8.00 11.66 -9.45
C LEU A 68 -6.58 11.19 -9.14
N GLN A 69 -6.37 10.64 -7.94
CA GLN A 69 -5.10 10.09 -7.51
C GLN A 69 -4.64 8.95 -8.44
N HIS A 70 -5.53 8.00 -8.73
CA HIS A 70 -5.21 6.88 -9.61
C HIS A 70 -5.05 7.30 -11.07
N ALA A 71 -5.94 8.14 -11.58
CA ALA A 71 -5.92 8.59 -12.98
C ALA A 71 -4.64 9.38 -13.30
N PHE A 72 -4.19 10.22 -12.39
CA PHE A 72 -3.03 11.10 -12.59
C PHE A 72 -1.76 10.63 -11.84
N LYS A 73 -1.78 9.45 -11.21
CA LYS A 73 -0.66 8.85 -10.45
C LYS A 73 -0.07 9.81 -9.41
N LEU A 74 -0.95 10.43 -8.63
CA LEU A 74 -0.59 11.43 -7.62
C LEU A 74 -0.43 10.79 -6.24
N SER A 75 0.43 11.40 -5.39
CA SER A 75 0.45 11.09 -3.96
C SER A 75 -0.74 11.72 -3.24
N ASP A 76 -0.99 11.34 -1.97
CA ASP A 76 -2.06 11.90 -1.15
C ASP A 76 -1.91 13.42 -0.99
N GLU A 77 -0.69 13.88 -0.79
CA GLU A 77 -0.36 15.30 -0.67
C GLU A 77 -0.57 16.03 -2.00
N ALA A 78 -0.09 15.43 -3.09
CA ALA A 78 -0.15 16.03 -4.41
C ALA A 78 -1.58 16.17 -4.93
N VAL A 79 -2.47 15.18 -4.70
CA VAL A 79 -3.86 15.29 -5.14
C VAL A 79 -4.61 16.38 -4.37
N VAL A 80 -4.38 16.50 -3.07
CA VAL A 80 -5.00 17.54 -2.24
C VAL A 80 -4.49 18.94 -2.60
N ALA A 81 -3.19 19.09 -2.85
CA ALA A 81 -2.61 20.36 -3.29
C ALA A 81 -3.16 20.80 -4.66
N ARG A 82 -3.14 19.89 -5.66
CA ARG A 82 -3.68 20.18 -6.99
C ARG A 82 -5.18 20.44 -7.00
N TRP A 83 -5.91 19.84 -6.09
CA TRP A 83 -7.35 20.08 -5.97
C TRP A 83 -7.66 21.54 -5.67
N VAL A 84 -6.86 22.22 -4.85
CA VAL A 84 -7.05 23.65 -4.53
C VAL A 84 -6.85 24.54 -5.74
N GLU A 85 -5.95 24.14 -6.64
CA GLU A 85 -5.56 24.94 -7.81
C GLU A 85 -6.44 24.65 -9.04
N ASN A 86 -7.11 23.48 -9.06
CA ASN A 86 -7.78 23.01 -10.28
C ASN A 86 -9.32 23.00 -10.14
N PRO A 87 -10.05 23.90 -10.83
CA PRO A 87 -11.50 23.97 -10.76
C PRO A 87 -12.19 22.70 -11.28
N TYR A 88 -11.58 21.98 -12.24
CA TYR A 88 -12.10 20.70 -12.72
C TYR A 88 -12.04 19.60 -11.65
N TYR A 89 -11.01 19.57 -10.82
CA TYR A 89 -10.90 18.63 -9.70
C TYR A 89 -11.97 18.92 -8.66
N GLN A 90 -12.22 20.19 -8.38
CA GLN A 90 -13.25 20.62 -7.44
C GLN A 90 -14.65 20.27 -7.95
N HIS A 91 -14.94 20.55 -9.22
CA HIS A 91 -16.21 20.17 -9.86
C HIS A 91 -16.41 18.64 -9.85
N PHE A 92 -15.37 17.87 -10.20
CA PHE A 92 -15.41 16.41 -10.21
C PHE A 92 -15.77 15.83 -8.85
N THR A 93 -15.22 16.40 -7.78
CA THR A 93 -15.47 15.99 -6.41
C THR A 93 -16.74 16.58 -5.80
N GLY A 94 -17.51 17.36 -6.58
CA GLY A 94 -18.84 17.83 -6.21
C GLY A 94 -18.90 19.20 -5.56
N GLU A 95 -17.88 20.04 -5.72
CA GLU A 95 -17.96 21.43 -5.29
C GLU A 95 -18.81 22.23 -6.28
N THR A 96 -19.61 23.14 -5.75
CA THR A 96 -20.44 24.07 -6.54
C THR A 96 -19.68 25.37 -6.81
N PHE A 97 -18.95 25.86 -5.82
CA PHE A 97 -18.17 27.09 -5.89
C PHE A 97 -16.70 26.80 -5.69
N PHE A 98 -15.85 27.61 -6.30
CA PHE A 98 -14.41 27.47 -6.16
C PHE A 98 -13.95 27.64 -4.70
N GLN A 99 -13.15 26.68 -4.23
CA GLN A 99 -12.60 26.63 -2.87
C GLN A 99 -11.12 26.95 -2.89
N HIS A 100 -10.67 27.79 -1.93
CA HIS A 100 -9.28 28.23 -1.80
C HIS A 100 -8.52 27.47 -0.72
N ARG A 101 -9.15 26.51 -0.05
CA ARG A 101 -8.56 25.74 1.05
C ARG A 101 -8.64 24.26 0.77
N PRO A 102 -7.66 23.48 1.24
CA PRO A 102 -7.73 22.02 1.10
C PRO A 102 -9.01 21.46 1.73
N PRO A 103 -9.69 20.53 1.05
CA PRO A 103 -10.97 19.99 1.53
C PRO A 103 -10.79 19.03 2.70
N ILE A 104 -9.63 18.37 2.76
CA ILE A 104 -9.24 17.43 3.82
C ILE A 104 -7.74 17.46 4.03
N ASP A 105 -7.30 16.95 5.17
CA ASP A 105 -5.89 16.62 5.41
C ASP A 105 -5.50 15.36 4.61
N PRO A 106 -4.33 15.31 3.94
CA PRO A 106 -3.90 14.15 3.15
C PRO A 106 -3.93 12.83 3.94
N SER A 107 -3.60 12.85 5.25
CA SER A 107 -3.66 11.67 6.11
C SER A 107 -5.09 11.10 6.25
N SER A 108 -6.11 11.90 5.96
CA SER A 108 -7.49 11.45 5.97
C SER A 108 -7.78 10.44 4.87
N LEU A 109 -7.12 10.54 3.69
CA LEU A 109 -7.25 9.55 2.61
C LEU A 109 -6.75 8.17 3.05
N VAL A 110 -5.65 8.12 3.81
CA VAL A 110 -5.13 6.88 4.40
C VAL A 110 -6.14 6.26 5.37
N ARG A 111 -6.75 7.09 6.23
CA ARG A 111 -7.76 6.62 7.19
C ARG A 111 -9.02 6.11 6.48
N TRP A 112 -9.44 6.79 5.42
CA TRP A 112 -10.56 6.37 4.60
C TRP A 112 -10.29 5.04 3.92
N ARG A 113 -9.15 4.87 3.22
CA ARG A 113 -8.77 3.60 2.60
C ARG A 113 -8.76 2.43 3.58
N LYS A 114 -8.24 2.65 4.79
CA LYS A 114 -8.26 1.63 5.84
C LYS A 114 -9.68 1.29 6.31
N ARG A 115 -10.59 2.24 6.28
CA ARG A 115 -11.98 2.07 6.75
C ARG A 115 -12.86 1.41 5.72
N ILE A 116 -12.80 1.84 4.46
CA ILE A 116 -13.59 1.23 3.37
C ILE A 116 -13.09 -0.16 3.01
N GLY A 117 -11.81 -0.46 3.30
CA GLY A 117 -11.22 -1.77 3.06
C GLY A 117 -11.20 -2.17 1.58
N GLU A 118 -11.12 -3.46 1.35
CA GLU A 118 -11.08 -4.06 0.01
C GLU A 118 -12.43 -3.89 -0.70
N GLU A 119 -13.53 -4.09 -0.02
CA GLU A 119 -14.90 -3.96 -0.53
C GLU A 119 -15.17 -2.57 -1.10
N GLY A 120 -14.83 -1.51 -0.35
CA GLY A 120 -15.05 -0.14 -0.83
C GLY A 120 -14.18 0.25 -2.02
N VAL A 121 -13.00 -0.36 -2.18
CA VAL A 121 -12.13 -0.18 -3.35
C VAL A 121 -12.68 -0.95 -4.55
N GLU A 122 -13.25 -2.13 -4.36
CA GLU A 122 -13.90 -2.92 -5.39
C GLU A 122 -15.10 -2.18 -5.98
N TRP A 123 -15.89 -1.51 -5.14
CA TRP A 123 -16.98 -0.64 -5.60
C TRP A 123 -16.48 0.53 -6.47
N LEU A 124 -15.35 1.14 -6.12
CA LEU A 124 -14.72 2.17 -6.96
C LEU A 124 -14.41 1.62 -8.36
N LEU A 125 -13.80 0.44 -8.43
CA LEU A 125 -13.47 -0.21 -9.70
C LEU A 125 -14.74 -0.54 -10.50
N THR A 126 -15.73 -1.12 -9.85
CA THR A 126 -17.01 -1.48 -10.50
C THR A 126 -17.69 -0.26 -11.10
N LYS A 127 -17.81 0.83 -10.34
CA LYS A 127 -18.41 2.07 -10.85
C LYS A 127 -17.59 2.74 -11.94
N THR A 128 -16.26 2.58 -11.93
CA THR A 128 -15.39 3.02 -13.02
C THR A 128 -15.68 2.26 -14.32
N ILE A 129 -15.85 0.95 -14.23
CA ILE A 129 -16.17 0.10 -15.39
C ILE A 129 -17.55 0.44 -15.93
N GLU A 130 -18.54 0.65 -15.06
CA GLU A 130 -19.89 1.07 -15.45
C GLU A 130 -19.87 2.42 -16.20
N ALA A 131 -19.15 3.42 -15.66
CA ALA A 131 -18.97 4.72 -16.31
C ALA A 131 -18.25 4.58 -17.66
N GLY A 132 -17.23 3.72 -17.74
CA GLY A 132 -16.53 3.42 -19.00
C GLY A 132 -17.41 2.75 -20.05
N ARG A 133 -18.34 1.90 -19.63
CA ARG A 133 -19.37 1.30 -20.52
C ARG A 133 -20.36 2.35 -21.00
N ALA A 134 -20.87 3.19 -20.10
CA ALA A 134 -21.77 4.27 -20.42
C ALA A 134 -21.15 5.28 -21.41
N ALA A 135 -19.84 5.52 -21.28
CA ALA A 135 -19.07 6.34 -22.22
C ALA A 135 -18.79 5.66 -23.58
N GLY A 136 -19.07 4.36 -23.71
CA GLY A 136 -18.70 3.57 -24.88
C GLY A 136 -17.19 3.27 -25.00
N ALA A 137 -16.41 3.62 -24.00
CA ALA A 137 -14.96 3.37 -23.96
C ALA A 137 -14.62 1.91 -23.64
N VAL A 138 -15.49 1.21 -22.93
CA VAL A 138 -15.32 -0.20 -22.53
C VAL A 138 -16.43 -1.03 -23.17
N SER A 139 -16.05 -1.97 -24.02
CA SER A 139 -16.97 -2.95 -24.61
C SER A 139 -16.89 -4.30 -23.87
N ASP A 140 -17.96 -5.09 -23.93
CA ASP A 140 -17.97 -6.45 -23.35
C ASP A 140 -16.89 -7.36 -23.97
N LYS A 141 -16.50 -7.07 -25.22
CA LYS A 141 -15.38 -7.77 -25.88
C LYS A 141 -14.03 -7.43 -25.24
N SER A 142 -13.84 -6.20 -24.76
CA SER A 142 -12.62 -5.75 -24.07
C SER A 142 -12.46 -6.44 -22.72
N LEU A 143 -13.56 -6.80 -22.05
CA LEU A 143 -13.54 -7.46 -20.74
C LEU A 143 -13.31 -8.98 -20.83
N LYS A 144 -13.48 -9.59 -22.00
CA LYS A 144 -13.22 -11.02 -22.21
C LYS A 144 -11.72 -11.36 -22.18
N ARG A 145 -10.86 -10.38 -22.35
CA ARG A 145 -9.40 -10.55 -22.38
C ARG A 145 -8.75 -9.53 -21.45
N VAL A 146 -8.54 -9.91 -20.21
CA VAL A 146 -7.82 -9.10 -19.23
C VAL A 146 -6.35 -9.50 -19.29
N ALA A 147 -5.49 -8.57 -19.73
CA ALA A 147 -4.05 -8.72 -19.54
C ALA A 147 -3.74 -8.25 -18.11
N VAL A 148 -3.45 -9.18 -17.23
CA VAL A 148 -2.93 -8.86 -15.89
C VAL A 148 -1.44 -8.62 -16.04
N ASP A 149 -1.07 -7.34 -16.21
CA ASP A 149 0.30 -6.93 -16.02
C ASP A 149 0.55 -6.86 -14.51
N THR A 150 1.24 -7.88 -13.99
CA THR A 150 1.77 -7.81 -12.64
C THR A 150 2.87 -6.77 -12.64
N THR A 151 2.49 -5.52 -12.42
CA THR A 151 3.46 -4.50 -12.02
C THR A 151 4.07 -5.01 -10.73
N VAL A 152 5.27 -5.58 -10.83
CA VAL A 152 6.04 -5.98 -9.67
C VAL A 152 6.25 -4.69 -8.87
N MET A 153 5.43 -4.51 -7.83
CA MET A 153 5.76 -3.50 -6.82
C MET A 153 7.17 -3.85 -6.37
N GLU A 154 8.12 -2.97 -6.64
CA GLU A 154 9.45 -3.10 -6.08
C GLU A 154 9.27 -3.21 -4.56
N LYS A 155 9.27 -4.47 -4.06
CA LYS A 155 9.49 -4.69 -2.65
C LYS A 155 10.73 -3.89 -2.34
N THR A 156 10.70 -3.10 -1.28
CA THR A 156 11.88 -2.45 -0.73
C THR A 156 12.85 -3.55 -0.31
N ILE A 157 13.52 -4.15 -1.30
CA ILE A 157 14.49 -5.21 -1.08
C ILE A 157 15.68 -4.50 -0.48
N ALA A 158 15.83 -4.67 0.84
CA ALA A 158 17.01 -4.16 1.52
C ALA A 158 18.25 -4.70 0.78
N HIS A 159 19.14 -3.80 0.36
CA HIS A 159 20.35 -4.13 -0.38
C HIS A 159 21.03 -5.37 0.22
N PRO A 160 21.20 -6.46 -0.56
CA PRO A 160 21.77 -7.70 -0.03
C PRO A 160 23.23 -7.46 0.34
N THR A 161 23.54 -7.51 1.62
CA THR A 161 24.92 -7.53 2.12
C THR A 161 25.22 -8.92 2.64
N ASP A 162 26.45 -9.40 2.44
CA ASP A 162 26.88 -10.71 2.96
C ASP A 162 26.55 -10.91 4.44
N ALA A 163 26.69 -9.85 5.24
CA ALA A 163 26.36 -9.89 6.66
C ALA A 163 24.89 -10.20 6.93
N ARG A 164 23.97 -9.57 6.16
CA ARG A 164 22.53 -9.83 6.26
C ARG A 164 22.17 -11.22 5.74
N LEU A 165 22.81 -11.66 4.67
CA LEU A 165 22.60 -13.00 4.12
C LEU A 165 23.02 -14.09 5.11
N TYR A 166 24.20 -13.97 5.73
CA TYR A 166 24.64 -14.91 6.76
C TYR A 166 23.72 -14.91 7.99
N GLU A 167 23.28 -13.75 8.45
CA GLU A 167 22.36 -13.67 9.58
C GLU A 167 21.00 -14.31 9.25
N ARG A 168 20.47 -14.07 8.08
CA ARG A 168 19.22 -14.68 7.62
C ARG A 168 19.36 -16.20 7.47
N ALA A 169 20.46 -16.66 6.87
CA ALA A 169 20.76 -18.09 6.75
C ALA A 169 20.84 -18.77 8.12
N ARG A 170 21.53 -18.14 9.09
CA ARG A 170 21.59 -18.64 10.46
C ARG A 170 20.18 -18.75 11.08
N ALA A 171 19.37 -17.70 10.95
CA ALA A 171 18.03 -17.67 11.52
C ALA A 171 17.14 -18.76 10.93
N LEU A 172 17.19 -18.97 9.61
CA LEU A 172 16.46 -20.04 8.92
C LEU A 172 16.90 -21.43 9.39
N LEU A 173 18.22 -21.68 9.45
CA LEU A 173 18.75 -22.97 9.92
C LEU A 173 18.32 -23.29 11.36
N VAL A 174 18.35 -22.29 12.24
CA VAL A 174 17.87 -22.46 13.63
C VAL A 174 16.37 -22.72 13.67
N GLY A 175 15.58 -22.05 12.84
CA GLY A 175 14.13 -22.30 12.71
C GLY A 175 13.85 -23.74 12.27
N LEU A 176 14.47 -24.19 11.18
CA LEU A 176 14.32 -25.55 10.66
C LEU A 176 14.77 -26.62 11.67
N ALA A 177 15.89 -26.40 12.36
CA ALA A 177 16.33 -27.32 13.42
C ALA A 177 15.31 -27.44 14.55
N LYS A 178 14.71 -26.32 14.96
CA LYS A 178 13.67 -26.28 15.96
C LYS A 178 12.39 -26.99 15.51
N GLU A 179 11.97 -26.80 14.27
CA GLU A 179 10.82 -27.49 13.68
C GLU A 179 11.05 -29.00 13.58
N ALA A 180 12.29 -29.41 13.29
CA ALA A 180 12.70 -30.81 13.24
C ALA A 180 12.96 -31.43 14.63
N GLY A 181 12.77 -30.68 15.72
CA GLY A 181 13.02 -31.18 17.09
C GLY A 181 14.51 -31.43 17.41
N ILE A 182 15.44 -30.80 16.66
CA ILE A 182 16.89 -30.97 16.86
C ILE A 182 17.39 -29.90 17.80
N ASP A 183 17.98 -30.32 18.93
CA ASP A 183 18.61 -29.41 19.88
C ASP A 183 19.98 -28.98 19.39
N LEU A 184 20.14 -27.71 19.11
CA LEU A 184 21.40 -27.11 18.69
C LEU A 184 22.25 -26.75 19.90
N ARG A 185 23.55 -27.10 19.88
CA ARG A 185 24.51 -26.69 20.92
C ARG A 185 24.57 -25.19 21.10
N GLN A 186 24.51 -24.43 19.99
CA GLN A 186 24.46 -22.97 20.00
C GLN A 186 23.70 -22.41 18.79
N SER A 187 22.74 -21.55 19.05
CA SER A 187 21.97 -20.84 18.01
C SER A 187 22.61 -19.55 17.52
N TYR A 188 23.59 -18.99 18.27
CA TYR A 188 24.20 -17.68 18.03
C TYR A 188 23.21 -16.51 17.90
N ALA A 189 21.99 -16.66 18.44
CA ALA A 189 20.89 -15.69 18.28
C ALA A 189 21.22 -14.27 18.82
N ARG A 190 22.07 -14.18 19.85
CA ARG A 190 22.50 -12.89 20.42
C ARG A 190 23.76 -12.32 19.76
N LEU A 191 24.67 -13.19 19.32
CA LEU A 191 25.99 -12.78 18.83
C LEU A 191 25.95 -12.40 17.34
N ALA A 192 25.24 -13.16 16.51
CA ALA A 192 25.22 -12.95 15.07
C ALA A 192 24.60 -11.61 14.66
N PRO A 193 23.44 -11.16 15.20
CA PRO A 193 22.90 -9.85 14.88
C PRO A 193 23.80 -8.68 15.31
N ARG A 194 24.48 -8.82 16.43
CA ARG A 194 25.47 -7.81 16.90
C ARG A 194 26.64 -7.71 15.94
N LEU A 195 27.17 -8.86 15.52
CA LEU A 195 28.28 -8.93 14.59
C LEU A 195 27.90 -8.42 13.19
N ALA A 196 26.71 -8.73 12.71
CA ALA A 196 26.20 -8.22 11.44
C ALA A 196 26.09 -6.67 11.44
N ARG A 197 25.60 -6.09 12.53
CA ARG A 197 25.58 -4.62 12.71
C ARG A 197 26.98 -4.01 12.75
N GLN A 198 27.94 -4.73 13.38
CA GLN A 198 29.32 -4.29 13.46
C GLN A 198 30.02 -4.31 12.10
N VAL A 199 29.73 -5.31 11.25
CA VAL A 199 30.19 -5.36 9.85
C VAL A 199 29.73 -4.12 9.10
N GLY A 200 28.46 -3.73 9.23
CA GLY A 200 27.92 -2.51 8.60
C GLY A 200 28.67 -1.24 9.07
N ARG A 201 28.90 -1.11 10.37
CA ARG A 201 29.66 0.04 10.92
C ARG A 201 31.10 0.11 10.40
N TYR A 202 31.78 -1.03 10.30
CA TYR A 202 33.14 -1.07 9.75
C TYR A 202 33.17 -0.76 8.25
N ALA A 203 32.17 -1.21 7.50
CA ALA A 203 32.03 -0.87 6.08
C ALA A 203 31.84 0.64 5.88
N HIS A 204 30.95 1.26 6.66
CA HIS A 204 30.71 2.70 6.61
C HIS A 204 31.96 3.51 7.01
N ALA A 205 32.70 3.05 8.01
CA ALA A 205 33.95 3.66 8.46
C ALA A 205 35.18 3.30 7.57
N ARG A 206 34.97 2.63 6.43
CA ARG A 206 36.01 2.18 5.48
C ARG A 206 37.10 1.30 6.12
N GLN A 207 36.81 0.66 7.24
CA GLN A 207 37.74 -0.25 7.96
C GLN A 207 37.65 -1.69 7.41
N PHE A 208 37.99 -1.88 6.15
CA PHE A 208 37.76 -3.13 5.42
C PHE A 208 38.49 -4.37 6.04
N LYS A 209 39.65 -4.22 6.66
CA LYS A 209 40.34 -5.34 7.34
C LYS A 209 39.49 -5.87 8.51
N ARG A 210 38.97 -4.99 9.35
CA ARG A 210 38.10 -5.33 10.49
C ARG A 210 36.75 -5.89 9.99
N MET A 211 36.19 -5.29 8.98
CA MET A 211 34.97 -5.77 8.32
C MET A 211 35.10 -7.22 7.84
N ARG A 212 36.18 -7.54 7.10
CA ARG A 212 36.42 -8.91 6.60
C ARG A 212 36.65 -9.92 7.74
N LYS A 213 37.30 -9.53 8.86
CA LYS A 213 37.47 -10.39 10.04
C LYS A 213 36.11 -10.72 10.67
N ALA A 214 35.27 -9.70 10.89
CA ALA A 214 33.92 -9.88 11.43
C ALA A 214 33.03 -10.70 10.51
N LEU A 215 33.10 -10.51 9.20
CA LEU A 215 32.37 -11.28 8.21
C LEU A 215 32.75 -12.76 8.20
N ARG A 216 34.04 -13.07 8.27
CA ARG A 216 34.54 -14.45 8.43
C ARG A 216 34.02 -15.12 9.71
N GLN A 217 33.98 -14.38 10.82
CA GLN A 217 33.43 -14.88 12.07
C GLN A 217 31.91 -15.18 11.93
N LEU A 218 31.16 -14.30 11.29
CA LEU A 218 29.73 -14.50 11.05
C LEU A 218 29.46 -15.73 10.14
N LYS A 219 30.25 -15.89 9.06
CA LYS A 219 30.25 -17.11 8.23
C LYS A 219 30.55 -18.36 9.06
N GLY A 220 31.48 -18.26 10.01
CA GLY A 220 31.81 -19.35 10.94
C GLY A 220 30.63 -19.76 11.81
N TYR A 221 29.79 -18.82 12.27
CA TYR A 221 28.59 -19.14 13.04
C TYR A 221 27.56 -19.91 12.20
N VAL A 222 27.32 -19.48 10.95
CA VAL A 222 26.43 -20.20 10.03
C VAL A 222 26.93 -21.62 9.78
N GLY A 223 28.24 -21.78 9.54
CA GLY A 223 28.84 -23.09 9.30
C GLY A 223 28.76 -24.04 10.51
N ARG A 224 28.80 -23.51 11.72
CA ARG A 224 28.62 -24.31 12.95
C ARG A 224 27.19 -24.75 13.11
N VAL A 225 26.22 -23.82 13.00
CA VAL A 225 24.79 -24.14 13.05
C VAL A 225 24.40 -25.18 11.97
N ARG A 226 25.00 -25.09 10.77
CA ARG A 226 24.72 -26.07 9.70
C ARG A 226 25.24 -27.47 10.02
N ARG A 227 26.44 -27.55 10.60
CA ARG A 227 27.10 -28.86 10.92
C ARG A 227 26.49 -29.55 12.12
N ASP A 228 25.94 -28.80 13.06
CA ASP A 228 25.37 -29.35 14.28
C ASP A 228 24.25 -30.37 14.02
N PRO A 229 23.21 -30.10 13.21
CA PRO A 229 22.21 -31.10 12.84
C PRO A 229 22.77 -32.30 12.07
N VAL A 230 23.75 -32.06 11.18
CA VAL A 230 24.35 -33.14 10.37
C VAL A 230 25.05 -34.17 11.23
N SER A 231 25.65 -33.79 12.36
CA SER A 231 26.27 -34.75 13.28
C SER A 231 25.26 -35.64 13.99
N TYR A 232 23.99 -35.22 14.13
CA TYR A 232 22.92 -36.07 14.69
C TYR A 232 22.35 -37.05 13.64
N THR A 233 22.25 -36.67 12.39
CA THR A 233 21.72 -37.55 11.32
C THR A 233 22.62 -38.74 11.05
N HIS A 234 23.94 -38.62 11.23
CA HIS A 234 24.88 -39.74 11.11
C HIS A 234 24.79 -40.73 12.26
N LEU A 235 24.24 -40.32 13.43
CA LEU A 235 24.07 -41.21 14.58
C LEU A 235 22.72 -41.97 14.56
N THR A 236 21.78 -41.56 13.73
CA THR A 236 20.41 -42.12 13.68
C THR A 236 20.09 -42.88 12.40
N LEU A 237 21.07 -43.11 11.52
CA LEU A 237 20.88 -44.11 10.46
C LEU A 237 20.90 -45.48 11.12
N PRO A 238 19.77 -46.21 11.20
CA PRO A 238 19.80 -47.57 11.63
C PRO A 238 20.67 -48.33 10.61
N THR A 239 21.73 -48.92 11.06
CA THR A 239 22.30 -50.08 10.36
C THR A 239 21.22 -51.14 10.44
N SER A 240 20.24 -51.09 9.54
CA SER A 240 19.29 -52.15 9.34
C SER A 240 20.08 -53.32 8.77
N ASP A 241 20.26 -54.27 9.60
CA ASP A 241 20.56 -55.63 9.37
C ASP A 241 20.21 -56.10 7.96
N LEU A 242 21.27 -56.31 7.18
CA LEU A 242 21.22 -57.24 6.06
C LEU A 242 21.59 -58.61 6.66
N VAL A 243 20.53 -59.37 6.93
CA VAL A 243 20.59 -60.85 7.00
C VAL A 243 19.73 -61.34 5.88
#